data_529ab16b7ee161044415315de343bda5
#
_entry.id   529ab16b7ee161044415315de343bda5
#
_cell.length_a   1.000
_cell.length_b   1.000
_cell.length_c   1.000
_cell.angle_alpha   90.00
_cell.angle_beta   90.00
_cell.angle_gamma   90.00
#
_symmetry.space_group_name_H-M   'P 1'
#
loop_
_entity.id
_entity.type
_entity.pdbx_description
1 polymer ?
#
loop_
_entity_poly.entity_id
_entity_poly.type
_entity_poly.pdbx_seq_one_letter_code
_entity_poly.pdbx_strand_id
1 'polypeptide(L)'
;MIAGSARSHQTHIEKSEKLKLLKFAAVFGANASGKSNLVLALDFVRGSLIHEIPYNCYQSYCRIKPENQNIPSEFEFEIKIGSEIYAYGFDIQLNKRSIVGEWLYRLYPNGKEEEIFTRKPQEEYLRFSEKFSMDAKNTLETYGRDLLTNDTTLFLSEMNRNKNDLYTREKELLPLKKVYLWFKENLIVNYPGSELIPASFFQDEDLPEFNKIIVSMGLGINQVEFVESTLEEIQKKSGPFSKEFTANIERNIDFARKKGENKLSLIIRTPRNLFRITYNLKDLESQPEVKKLTFEQSRNHVRFEMEEESDGTRRLVDLIEIILAAKAGVEKTYVIDEINRCLHPQVTYRYISEYLDSLENSKTQLIVTTHESHLMDLNLLRRDEIWFVDKNDAGESHLYSLEEYNTRFDQRVRRAYLEGRYGGVPLFDKYFPIKKESA
;
A
#
# COMPACT_ATOMS: atom_id res chain seq x y z
N MET A 1 -8.60 -5.05 -7.94
CA MET A 1 -9.54 -4.38 -8.86
C MET A 1 -9.46 -5.02 -10.24
N ILE A 2 -10.60 -5.48 -10.77
CA ILE A 2 -10.68 -6.17 -12.07
C ILE A 2 -10.91 -5.13 -13.15
N ALA A 3 -10.21 -5.27 -14.29
CA ALA A 3 -10.40 -4.38 -15.43
C ALA A 3 -11.69 -4.72 -16.16
N GLY A 4 -12.44 -3.69 -16.50
CA GLY A 4 -13.67 -3.79 -17.26
C GLY A 4 -13.49 -3.87 -18.77
N SER A 5 -14.48 -3.40 -19.51
CA SER A 5 -14.57 -3.56 -20.97
C SER A 5 -13.80 -2.51 -21.78
N ALA A 6 -13.24 -1.47 -21.13
CA ALA A 6 -12.57 -0.37 -21.81
C ALA A 6 -11.36 -0.83 -22.62
N ARG A 7 -11.27 -0.38 -23.90
CA ARG A 7 -10.20 -0.78 -24.83
C ARG A 7 -9.00 0.16 -24.85
N SER A 8 -9.10 1.33 -24.21
CA SER A 8 -7.99 2.30 -24.09
C SER A 8 -6.93 1.81 -23.09
N HIS A 9 -5.72 2.36 -23.17
CA HIS A 9 -4.65 2.20 -22.18
C HIS A 9 -4.39 0.75 -21.76
N GLN A 10 -4.10 -0.12 -22.73
CA GLN A 10 -3.93 -1.57 -22.49
C GLN A 10 -2.71 -1.92 -21.63
N THR A 11 -1.71 -1.02 -21.51
CA THR A 11 -0.55 -1.15 -20.63
C THR A 11 -0.90 -1.03 -19.14
N HIS A 12 -2.02 -0.38 -18.81
CA HIS A 12 -2.54 -0.24 -17.45
C HIS A 12 -3.13 -1.54 -16.87
N ILE A 13 -3.18 -2.59 -17.67
CA ILE A 13 -3.75 -3.88 -17.29
C ILE A 13 -2.64 -4.93 -17.20
N GLU A 14 -2.62 -5.66 -16.10
CA GLU A 14 -1.92 -6.93 -16.04
C GLU A 14 -2.82 -8.02 -16.62
N LYS A 15 -2.40 -8.59 -17.76
CA LYS A 15 -3.11 -9.66 -18.44
C LYS A 15 -2.58 -11.00 -17.97
N SER A 16 -3.44 -11.82 -17.38
CA SER A 16 -3.24 -13.25 -17.30
C SER A 16 -4.25 -13.94 -18.22
N GLU A 17 -4.11 -15.25 -18.46
CA GLU A 17 -4.97 -15.98 -19.42
C GLU A 17 -6.47 -15.75 -19.20
N LYS A 18 -6.91 -15.48 -17.96
CA LYS A 18 -8.33 -15.39 -17.62
C LYS A 18 -8.69 -14.23 -16.69
N LEU A 19 -7.72 -13.47 -16.20
CA LEU A 19 -7.95 -12.34 -15.29
C LEU A 19 -7.22 -11.11 -15.80
N LYS A 20 -7.92 -9.98 -15.79
CA LYS A 20 -7.36 -8.68 -16.13
C LYS A 20 -7.40 -7.80 -14.89
N LEU A 21 -6.24 -7.49 -14.33
CA LEU A 21 -6.14 -6.64 -13.16
C LEU A 21 -5.70 -5.24 -13.55
N LEU A 22 -6.35 -4.24 -12.96
CA LEU A 22 -5.92 -2.85 -13.07
C LEU A 22 -4.62 -2.64 -12.28
N LYS A 23 -3.64 -2.01 -12.90
CA LYS A 23 -2.38 -1.59 -12.25
C LYS A 23 -2.51 -0.24 -11.57
N PHE A 24 -3.58 0.51 -11.86
CA PHE A 24 -3.88 1.81 -11.27
C PHE A 24 -5.36 1.93 -10.92
N ALA A 25 -5.67 2.64 -9.84
CA ALA A 25 -7.01 3.10 -9.54
C ALA A 25 -6.97 4.41 -8.72
N ALA A 26 -7.81 5.37 -9.09
CA ALA A 26 -7.99 6.61 -8.36
C ALA A 26 -9.39 6.68 -7.75
N VAL A 27 -9.46 6.86 -6.43
CA VAL A 27 -10.69 6.91 -5.64
C VAL A 27 -10.99 8.36 -5.28
N PHE A 28 -12.10 8.87 -5.84
CA PHE A 28 -12.59 10.23 -5.65
C PHE A 28 -13.76 10.27 -4.68
N GLY A 29 -14.01 11.42 -4.10
CA GLY A 29 -15.17 11.64 -3.25
C GLY A 29 -15.05 12.91 -2.42
N ALA A 30 -16.15 13.38 -1.89
CA ALA A 30 -16.21 14.54 -1.00
C ALA A 30 -15.40 14.32 0.29
N ASN A 31 -15.14 15.39 1.03
CA ASN A 31 -14.62 15.27 2.39
C ASN A 31 -15.60 14.47 3.25
N ALA A 32 -15.08 13.59 4.11
CA ALA A 32 -15.85 12.70 4.96
C ALA A 32 -16.74 11.68 4.22
N SER A 33 -16.56 11.45 2.91
CA SER A 33 -17.30 10.40 2.16
C SER A 33 -16.91 8.98 2.55
N GLY A 34 -15.71 8.78 3.13
CA GLY A 34 -15.24 7.45 3.53
C GLY A 34 -13.97 6.98 2.81
N LYS A 35 -13.32 7.80 1.95
CA LYS A 35 -12.08 7.44 1.26
C LYS A 35 -10.99 6.94 2.19
N SER A 36 -10.68 7.70 3.24
CA SER A 36 -9.67 7.29 4.24
C SER A 36 -10.10 6.07 5.04
N ASN A 37 -11.41 5.82 5.23
CA ASN A 37 -11.88 4.60 5.88
C ASN A 37 -11.56 3.35 5.05
N LEU A 38 -11.60 3.43 3.72
CA LEU A 38 -11.13 2.34 2.84
C LEU A 38 -9.66 2.03 3.10
N VAL A 39 -8.82 3.07 3.15
CA VAL A 39 -7.37 2.92 3.42
C VAL A 39 -7.12 2.37 4.82
N LEU A 40 -7.85 2.87 5.84
CA LEU A 40 -7.78 2.37 7.21
C LEU A 40 -8.20 0.90 7.33
N ALA A 41 -9.22 0.47 6.57
CA ALA A 41 -9.66 -0.93 6.55
C ALA A 41 -8.57 -1.86 6.00
N LEU A 42 -7.89 -1.45 4.92
CA LEU A 42 -6.76 -2.20 4.35
C LEU A 42 -5.60 -2.33 5.35
N ASP A 43 -5.23 -1.23 6.00
CA ASP A 43 -4.14 -1.23 6.98
C ASP A 43 -4.52 -1.98 8.27
N PHE A 44 -5.80 -1.93 8.69
CA PHE A 44 -6.30 -2.71 9.81
C PHE A 44 -6.08 -4.22 9.58
N VAL A 45 -6.44 -4.74 8.40
CA VAL A 45 -6.23 -6.16 8.07
C VAL A 45 -4.75 -6.50 8.06
N ARG A 46 -3.95 -5.67 7.38
CA ARG A 46 -2.50 -5.84 7.33
C ARG A 46 -1.88 -5.84 8.72
N GLY A 47 -2.22 -4.85 9.55
CA GLY A 47 -1.72 -4.74 10.92
C GLY A 47 -2.14 -5.90 11.81
N SER A 48 -3.40 -6.35 11.70
CA SER A 48 -3.93 -7.50 12.47
C SER A 48 -3.23 -8.81 12.12
N LEU A 49 -2.80 -8.98 10.87
CA LEU A 49 -2.04 -10.15 10.43
C LEU A 49 -0.58 -10.13 10.90
N ILE A 50 0.09 -8.98 10.82
CA ILE A 50 1.53 -8.88 11.09
C ILE A 50 1.82 -8.79 12.59
N HIS A 51 0.95 -8.12 13.33
CA HIS A 51 1.10 -7.87 14.75
C HIS A 51 0.03 -8.61 15.56
N GLU A 52 -1.01 -7.91 15.93
CA GLU A 52 -2.19 -8.41 16.64
C GLU A 52 -3.35 -7.46 16.34
N ILE A 53 -4.59 -7.93 16.56
CA ILE A 53 -5.76 -7.07 16.45
C ILE A 53 -5.62 -5.88 17.41
N PRO A 54 -5.64 -4.63 16.92
CA PRO A 54 -5.39 -3.44 17.74
C PRO A 54 -6.42 -3.29 18.85
N TYR A 55 -5.98 -2.91 20.05
CA TYR A 55 -6.90 -2.69 21.19
C TYR A 55 -7.91 -1.57 20.93
N ASN A 56 -7.53 -0.55 20.16
CA ASN A 56 -8.38 0.60 19.86
C ASN A 56 -9.43 0.36 18.75
N CYS A 57 -9.52 -0.84 18.19
CA CYS A 57 -10.49 -1.17 17.14
C CYS A 57 -11.95 -1.23 17.64
N TYR A 58 -12.18 -1.27 18.95
CA TYR A 58 -13.51 -1.43 19.56
C TYR A 58 -14.55 -0.36 19.15
N GLN A 59 -14.12 0.77 18.61
CA GLN A 59 -15.00 1.84 18.08
C GLN A 59 -14.97 1.96 16.54
N SER A 60 -14.27 1.08 15.84
CA SER A 60 -14.07 1.20 14.40
C SER A 60 -15.20 0.61 13.55
N TYR A 61 -16.26 0.10 14.19
CA TYR A 61 -17.47 -0.31 13.48
C TYR A 61 -18.30 0.89 12.98
N CYS A 62 -19.17 0.68 12.00
CA CYS A 62 -20.07 1.71 11.49
C CYS A 62 -21.11 2.10 12.55
N ARG A 63 -20.95 3.29 13.14
CA ARG A 63 -21.77 3.81 14.28
C ARG A 63 -23.08 4.47 13.87
N ILE A 64 -23.49 4.40 12.61
CA ILE A 64 -24.71 5.02 12.09
C ILE A 64 -25.95 4.39 12.75
N LYS A 65 -25.92 3.08 12.98
CA LYS A 65 -26.98 2.34 13.67
C LYS A 65 -26.40 1.73 14.95
N PRO A 66 -27.05 1.87 16.13
CA PRO A 66 -26.56 1.32 17.39
C PRO A 66 -26.34 -0.20 17.33
N GLU A 67 -27.17 -0.94 16.60
CA GLU A 67 -27.06 -2.39 16.43
C GLU A 67 -25.78 -2.84 15.74
N ASN A 68 -25.15 -2.00 14.90
CA ASN A 68 -23.93 -2.31 14.17
C ASN A 68 -22.76 -2.70 15.07
N GLN A 69 -22.76 -2.25 16.34
CA GLN A 69 -21.75 -2.66 17.31
C GLN A 69 -21.70 -4.18 17.52
N ASN A 70 -22.84 -4.88 17.29
CA ASN A 70 -22.96 -6.33 17.48
C ASN A 70 -22.89 -7.13 16.17
N ILE A 71 -22.81 -6.44 15.04
CA ILE A 71 -22.67 -7.07 13.73
C ILE A 71 -21.19 -7.21 13.40
N PRO A 72 -20.72 -8.40 13.03
CA PRO A 72 -19.34 -8.57 12.58
C PRO A 72 -19.02 -7.69 11.36
N SER A 73 -17.82 -7.14 11.32
CA SER A 73 -17.26 -6.52 10.13
C SER A 73 -16.53 -7.58 9.33
N GLU A 74 -16.85 -7.70 8.06
CA GLU A 74 -16.24 -8.65 7.12
C GLU A 74 -15.14 -7.96 6.33
N PHE A 75 -14.01 -8.66 6.21
CA PHE A 75 -12.87 -8.27 5.36
C PHE A 75 -12.52 -9.43 4.47
N GLU A 76 -12.56 -9.24 3.15
CA GLU A 76 -12.12 -10.23 2.18
C GLU A 76 -11.25 -9.60 1.10
N PHE A 77 -10.19 -10.29 0.74
CA PHE A 77 -9.21 -9.87 -0.26
C PHE A 77 -9.01 -10.99 -1.28
N GLU A 78 -9.33 -10.69 -2.53
CA GLU A 78 -8.89 -11.50 -3.65
C GLU A 78 -7.53 -10.97 -4.13
N ILE A 79 -6.50 -11.78 -3.99
CA ILE A 79 -5.12 -11.40 -4.31
C ILE A 79 -4.49 -12.36 -5.30
N LYS A 80 -3.73 -11.80 -6.24
CA LYS A 80 -2.93 -12.56 -7.20
C LYS A 80 -1.47 -12.56 -6.73
N ILE A 81 -0.88 -13.74 -6.61
CA ILE A 81 0.52 -13.94 -6.22
C ILE A 81 1.18 -14.83 -7.29
N GLY A 82 2.02 -14.26 -8.13
CA GLY A 82 2.54 -14.95 -9.31
C GLY A 82 1.42 -15.37 -10.25
N SER A 83 1.23 -16.67 -10.47
CA SER A 83 0.15 -17.23 -11.30
C SER A 83 -1.08 -17.71 -10.50
N GLU A 84 -1.03 -17.66 -9.17
CA GLU A 84 -2.09 -18.16 -8.29
C GLU A 84 -2.96 -17.01 -7.77
N ILE A 85 -4.24 -17.31 -7.54
CA ILE A 85 -5.21 -16.35 -6.99
C ILE A 85 -5.74 -16.94 -5.70
N TYR A 86 -5.82 -16.12 -4.68
CA TYR A 86 -6.31 -16.49 -3.35
C TYR A 86 -7.38 -15.51 -2.88
N ALA A 87 -8.41 -16.03 -2.20
CA ALA A 87 -9.34 -15.24 -1.39
C ALA A 87 -9.03 -15.50 0.08
N TYR A 88 -8.60 -14.47 0.79
CA TYR A 88 -8.38 -14.50 2.23
C TYR A 88 -9.29 -13.50 2.91
N GLY A 89 -9.97 -13.95 3.95
CA GLY A 89 -10.84 -13.07 4.71
C GLY A 89 -11.07 -13.51 6.15
N PHE A 90 -11.68 -12.62 6.91
CA PHE A 90 -12.16 -12.89 8.25
C PHE A 90 -13.29 -11.94 8.64
N ASP A 91 -14.16 -12.46 9.53
CA ASP A 91 -15.20 -11.71 10.22
C ASP A 91 -14.78 -11.40 11.64
N ILE A 92 -14.96 -10.16 12.08
CA ILE A 92 -14.61 -9.73 13.42
C ILE A 92 -15.70 -8.87 14.05
N GLN A 93 -16.10 -9.18 15.27
CA GLN A 93 -16.88 -8.31 16.10
C GLN A 93 -15.97 -7.28 16.77
N LEU A 94 -15.84 -6.09 16.15
CA LEU A 94 -14.85 -5.08 16.52
C LEU A 94 -14.96 -4.61 17.97
N ASN A 95 -16.17 -4.42 18.50
CA ASN A 95 -16.38 -3.97 19.88
C ASN A 95 -15.87 -4.97 20.92
N LYS A 96 -15.76 -6.25 20.59
CA LYS A 96 -15.23 -7.31 21.45
C LYS A 96 -13.83 -7.76 21.05
N ARG A 97 -13.32 -7.32 19.91
CA ARG A 97 -12.08 -7.81 19.29
C ARG A 97 -12.12 -9.34 19.07
N SER A 98 -13.29 -9.88 18.78
CA SER A 98 -13.56 -11.31 18.68
C SER A 98 -13.71 -11.68 17.22
N ILE A 99 -12.85 -12.59 16.73
CA ILE A 99 -12.92 -13.20 15.41
C ILE A 99 -14.09 -14.18 15.40
N VAL A 100 -14.99 -14.01 14.43
CA VAL A 100 -16.16 -14.88 14.25
C VAL A 100 -15.86 -15.97 13.23
N GLY A 101 -15.17 -15.60 12.14
CA GLY A 101 -14.75 -16.51 11.10
C GLY A 101 -13.43 -16.10 10.47
N GLU A 102 -12.68 -17.05 9.92
CA GLU A 102 -11.46 -16.81 9.13
C GLU A 102 -11.36 -17.89 8.07
N TRP A 103 -10.99 -17.50 6.85
CA TRP A 103 -10.92 -18.41 5.71
C TRP A 103 -9.81 -18.07 4.73
N LEU A 104 -9.35 -19.09 4.01
CA LEU A 104 -8.45 -18.97 2.87
C LEU A 104 -8.85 -19.96 1.79
N TYR A 105 -9.09 -19.46 0.60
CA TYR A 105 -9.40 -20.24 -0.60
C TYR A 105 -8.37 -19.96 -1.69
N ARG A 106 -8.10 -20.98 -2.52
CA ARG A 106 -7.46 -20.80 -3.82
C ARG A 106 -8.55 -20.72 -4.87
N LEU A 107 -8.50 -19.67 -5.68
CA LEU A 107 -9.45 -19.43 -6.76
C LEU A 107 -8.86 -19.88 -8.10
N TYR A 108 -9.67 -20.59 -8.87
CA TYR A 108 -9.28 -21.05 -10.20
C TYR A 108 -10.02 -20.25 -11.28
N PRO A 109 -9.39 -20.02 -12.45
CA PRO A 109 -9.99 -19.27 -13.56
C PRO A 109 -11.31 -19.84 -14.12
N ASN A 110 -11.61 -21.11 -13.84
CA ASN A 110 -12.84 -21.79 -14.24
C ASN A 110 -13.99 -21.61 -13.24
N GLY A 111 -13.81 -20.72 -12.25
CA GLY A 111 -14.79 -20.48 -11.18
C GLY A 111 -14.77 -21.52 -10.05
N LYS A 112 -13.84 -22.50 -10.09
CA LYS A 112 -13.68 -23.45 -8.99
C LYS A 112 -12.93 -22.78 -7.85
N GLU A 113 -13.40 -23.04 -6.63
CA GLU A 113 -12.73 -22.65 -5.38
C GLU A 113 -12.19 -23.90 -4.68
N GLU A 114 -11.01 -23.79 -4.12
CA GLU A 114 -10.41 -24.80 -3.30
C GLU A 114 -10.17 -24.26 -1.89
N GLU A 115 -10.88 -24.79 -0.94
CA GLU A 115 -10.68 -24.43 0.45
C GLU A 115 -9.29 -24.88 0.92
N ILE A 116 -8.53 -23.95 1.50
CA ILE A 116 -7.25 -24.23 2.16
C ILE A 116 -7.49 -24.40 3.65
N PHE A 117 -8.21 -23.46 4.25
CA PHE A 117 -8.76 -23.61 5.59
C PHE A 117 -10.00 -22.75 5.81
N THR A 118 -10.85 -23.16 6.74
CA THR A 118 -11.94 -22.35 7.32
C THR A 118 -11.95 -22.59 8.83
N ARG A 119 -12.07 -21.49 9.57
CA ARG A 119 -12.10 -21.49 11.03
C ARG A 119 -13.25 -20.65 11.56
N LYS A 120 -13.95 -21.16 12.60
CA LYS A 120 -14.98 -20.42 13.35
C LYS A 120 -14.79 -20.70 14.84
N PRO A 121 -14.12 -19.84 15.59
CA PRO A 121 -13.76 -20.09 17.00
C PRO A 121 -14.97 -20.34 17.90
N GLN A 122 -16.07 -19.62 17.70
CA GLN A 122 -17.28 -19.75 18.53
C GLN A 122 -18.02 -21.09 18.33
N GLU A 123 -17.79 -21.77 17.21
CA GLU A 123 -18.35 -23.08 16.88
C GLU A 123 -17.35 -24.22 17.14
N GLU A 124 -16.15 -23.89 17.65
CA GLU A 124 -15.00 -24.82 17.76
C GLU A 124 -14.70 -25.55 16.45
N TYR A 125 -14.95 -24.84 15.33
CA TYR A 125 -14.84 -25.41 13.99
C TYR A 125 -13.52 -24.98 13.33
N LEU A 126 -12.78 -25.99 12.84
CA LEU A 126 -11.56 -25.81 12.04
C LEU A 126 -11.49 -26.92 11.00
N ARG A 127 -11.47 -26.53 9.72
CA ARG A 127 -11.39 -27.43 8.58
C ARG A 127 -10.24 -27.05 7.66
N PHE A 128 -9.62 -28.07 7.08
CA PHE A 128 -8.52 -27.92 6.14
C PHE A 128 -8.81 -28.61 4.81
N SER A 129 -8.07 -28.26 3.78
CA SER A 129 -8.17 -28.88 2.46
C SER A 129 -8.11 -30.41 2.55
N GLU A 130 -9.03 -31.07 1.85
CA GLU A 130 -8.98 -32.52 1.73
C GLU A 130 -7.77 -33.03 0.96
N LYS A 131 -7.15 -32.16 0.15
CA LYS A 131 -5.97 -32.49 -0.63
C LYS A 131 -4.66 -32.52 0.17
N PHE A 132 -4.67 -31.97 1.38
CA PHE A 132 -3.49 -32.02 2.24
C PHE A 132 -3.23 -33.44 2.71
N SER A 133 -1.94 -33.79 2.78
CA SER A 133 -1.48 -35.04 3.38
C SER A 133 -1.89 -35.12 4.86
N MET A 134 -1.90 -36.32 5.43
CA MET A 134 -2.21 -36.50 6.85
C MET A 134 -1.20 -35.76 7.73
N ASP A 135 0.07 -35.71 7.34
CA ASP A 135 1.12 -35.03 8.11
C ASP A 135 0.89 -33.51 8.12
N ALA A 136 0.55 -32.93 6.97
CA ALA A 136 0.19 -31.51 6.89
C ALA A 136 -1.05 -31.20 7.73
N LYS A 137 -2.09 -32.02 7.69
CA LYS A 137 -3.31 -31.86 8.52
C LYS A 137 -2.99 -31.96 10.01
N ASN A 138 -2.24 -32.94 10.44
CA ASN A 138 -1.85 -33.11 11.85
C ASN A 138 -1.04 -31.89 12.34
N THR A 139 -0.19 -31.35 11.48
CA THR A 139 0.58 -30.13 11.77
C THR A 139 -0.35 -28.93 11.96
N LEU A 140 -1.28 -28.72 11.04
CA LEU A 140 -2.25 -27.62 11.11
C LEU A 140 -3.18 -27.76 12.33
N GLU A 141 -3.65 -28.98 12.64
CA GLU A 141 -4.47 -29.27 13.82
C GLU A 141 -3.70 -28.98 15.10
N THR A 142 -2.43 -29.37 15.18
CA THR A 142 -1.59 -29.11 16.35
C THR A 142 -1.48 -27.63 16.66
N TYR A 143 -1.21 -26.80 15.65
CA TYR A 143 -1.14 -25.34 15.83
C TYR A 143 -2.50 -24.65 15.91
N GLY A 144 -3.53 -25.26 15.33
CA GLY A 144 -4.89 -24.70 15.30
C GLY A 144 -5.72 -25.02 16.53
N ARG A 145 -5.36 -26.05 17.30
CA ARG A 145 -6.17 -26.54 18.45
C ARG A 145 -6.38 -25.45 19.51
N ASP A 146 -5.33 -24.75 19.88
CA ASP A 146 -5.41 -23.67 20.89
C ASP A 146 -6.18 -22.45 20.37
N LEU A 147 -6.28 -22.31 19.04
CA LEU A 147 -7.02 -21.23 18.40
C LEU A 147 -8.52 -21.53 18.26
N LEU A 148 -8.99 -22.76 18.51
CA LEU A 148 -10.42 -23.07 18.54
C LEU A 148 -11.16 -22.30 19.64
N THR A 149 -10.47 -21.99 20.74
CA THR A 149 -11.01 -21.22 21.86
C THR A 149 -10.46 -19.78 21.95
N ASN A 150 -9.44 -19.46 21.14
CA ASN A 150 -8.85 -18.12 21.07
C ASN A 150 -9.39 -17.36 19.86
N ASP A 151 -10.25 -16.41 20.10
CA ASP A 151 -10.91 -15.56 19.08
C ASP A 151 -10.22 -14.21 18.86
N THR A 152 -9.02 -13.98 19.43
CA THR A 152 -8.29 -12.73 19.32
C THR A 152 -7.06 -12.82 18.39
N THR A 153 -6.69 -14.02 17.96
CA THR A 153 -5.52 -14.25 17.10
C THR A 153 -5.97 -14.90 15.78
N LEU A 154 -5.51 -14.34 14.65
CA LEU A 154 -5.75 -14.90 13.33
C LEU A 154 -4.91 -16.17 13.13
N PHE A 155 -5.51 -17.22 12.56
CA PHE A 155 -4.84 -18.48 12.26
C PHE A 155 -3.68 -18.30 11.28
N LEU A 156 -3.88 -17.47 10.24
CA LEU A 156 -2.84 -17.17 9.28
C LEU A 156 -1.62 -16.50 9.94
N SER A 157 -1.83 -15.63 10.94
CA SER A 157 -0.75 -15.01 11.72
C SER A 157 -0.01 -16.04 12.54
N GLU A 158 -0.72 -16.91 13.27
CA GLU A 158 -0.12 -17.96 14.11
C GLU A 158 0.73 -18.92 13.27
N MET A 159 0.24 -19.33 12.11
CA MET A 159 0.98 -20.22 11.19
C MET A 159 2.28 -19.61 10.66
N ASN A 160 2.46 -18.29 10.74
CA ASN A 160 3.64 -17.59 10.24
C ASN A 160 4.54 -16.99 11.34
N ARG A 161 4.11 -17.05 12.61
CA ARG A 161 4.89 -16.54 13.73
C ARG A 161 5.99 -17.55 14.11
N ASN A 162 7.26 -17.21 13.90
CA ASN A 162 8.44 -18.01 14.28
C ASN A 162 8.48 -19.47 13.75
N LYS A 163 7.86 -19.73 12.58
CA LYS A 163 7.76 -21.07 12.00
C LYS A 163 8.53 -21.20 10.67
N ASN A 164 9.77 -20.71 10.63
CA ASN A 164 10.57 -20.67 9.40
C ASN A 164 10.79 -22.05 8.74
N ASP A 165 10.99 -23.11 9.55
CA ASP A 165 11.28 -24.46 9.08
C ASP A 165 10.03 -25.23 8.64
N LEU A 166 8.84 -24.80 9.07
CA LEU A 166 7.58 -25.45 8.74
C LEU A 166 7.41 -25.63 7.23
N TYR A 167 7.53 -24.55 6.50
CA TYR A 167 7.31 -24.48 5.05
C TYR A 167 8.42 -25.13 4.21
N THR A 168 9.55 -25.42 4.82
CA THR A 168 10.62 -26.20 4.18
C THR A 168 10.28 -27.70 4.20
N ARG A 169 9.67 -28.15 5.29
CA ARG A 169 9.23 -29.55 5.48
C ARG A 169 7.90 -29.81 4.78
N GLU A 170 6.92 -28.93 5.00
CA GLU A 170 5.54 -29.07 4.54
C GLU A 170 5.25 -28.10 3.38
N LYS A 171 5.69 -28.46 2.17
CA LYS A 171 5.51 -27.60 0.99
C LYS A 171 4.05 -27.36 0.60
N GLU A 172 3.16 -28.26 0.99
CA GLU A 172 1.71 -28.15 0.76
C GLU A 172 1.12 -26.92 1.48
N LEU A 173 1.74 -26.48 2.59
CA LEU A 173 1.33 -25.34 3.38
C LEU A 173 1.84 -23.98 2.85
N LEU A 174 2.62 -23.98 1.76
CA LEU A 174 3.13 -22.74 1.14
C LEU A 174 2.07 -21.67 0.83
N PRO A 175 0.82 -21.99 0.49
CA PRO A 175 -0.23 -20.99 0.33
C PRO A 175 -0.39 -20.06 1.54
N LEU A 176 -0.36 -20.61 2.76
CA LEU A 176 -0.44 -19.82 3.99
C LEU A 176 0.72 -18.81 4.09
N LYS A 177 1.94 -19.25 3.78
CA LYS A 177 3.12 -18.37 3.79
C LYS A 177 3.03 -17.29 2.71
N LYS A 178 2.64 -17.66 1.47
CA LYS A 178 2.53 -16.73 0.34
C LYS A 178 1.56 -15.60 0.66
N VAL A 179 0.36 -15.93 1.13
CA VAL A 179 -0.67 -14.94 1.46
C VAL A 179 -0.22 -14.04 2.61
N TYR A 180 0.36 -14.60 3.69
CA TYR A 180 0.90 -13.81 4.79
C TYR A 180 1.99 -12.83 4.33
N LEU A 181 2.94 -13.32 3.52
CA LEU A 181 4.03 -12.47 2.99
C LEU A 181 3.51 -11.39 2.05
N TRP A 182 2.43 -11.64 1.30
CA TRP A 182 1.82 -10.61 0.48
C TRP A 182 1.34 -9.43 1.34
N PHE A 183 0.62 -9.69 2.44
CA PHE A 183 0.22 -8.63 3.37
C PHE A 183 1.42 -7.95 4.05
N LYS A 184 2.45 -8.71 4.40
CA LYS A 184 3.61 -8.20 5.13
C LYS A 184 4.56 -7.37 4.28
N GLU A 185 4.84 -7.82 3.06
CA GLU A 185 5.94 -7.31 2.23
C GLU A 185 5.47 -6.64 0.94
N ASN A 186 4.31 -7.04 0.40
CA ASN A 186 3.85 -6.54 -0.89
C ASN A 186 2.77 -5.46 -0.75
N LEU A 187 1.93 -5.47 0.28
CA LEU A 187 0.95 -4.43 0.54
C LEU A 187 1.57 -3.29 1.35
N ILE A 188 1.68 -2.12 0.73
CA ILE A 188 2.21 -0.91 1.35
C ILE A 188 1.10 0.13 1.45
N VAL A 189 0.76 0.52 2.66
CA VAL A 189 -0.25 1.56 2.93
C VAL A 189 0.44 2.80 3.46
N ASN A 190 0.13 3.96 2.88
CA ASN A 190 0.73 5.23 3.23
C ASN A 190 -0.34 6.30 3.44
N TYR A 191 -0.27 6.97 4.58
CA TYR A 191 -1.19 8.04 4.98
C TYR A 191 -0.63 9.43 4.70
N PRO A 192 -1.49 10.46 4.68
CA PRO A 192 -1.04 11.83 4.63
C PRO A 192 -0.11 12.16 5.79
N GLY A 193 1.14 12.56 5.49
CA GLY A 193 2.14 12.89 6.49
C GLY A 193 2.93 11.72 7.06
N SER A 194 2.63 10.47 6.69
CA SER A 194 3.54 9.36 6.89
C SER A 194 4.55 9.29 5.74
N GLU A 195 5.74 8.86 6.05
CA GLU A 195 6.81 8.65 5.08
C GLU A 195 6.65 7.25 4.47
N LEU A 196 6.85 7.11 3.16
CA LEU A 196 7.12 5.79 2.59
C LEU A 196 8.50 5.37 3.10
N ILE A 197 8.60 4.18 3.67
CA ILE A 197 9.90 3.62 4.04
C ILE A 197 10.64 3.36 2.74
N PRO A 198 11.78 4.02 2.47
CA PRO A 198 12.49 3.77 1.23
C PRO A 198 12.91 2.30 1.23
N ALA A 199 12.34 1.54 0.31
CA ALA A 199 12.88 0.25 -0.01
C ALA A 199 14.24 0.46 -0.71
N SER A 200 14.91 -0.58 -1.08
CA SER A 200 16.24 -0.68 -1.66
C SER A 200 16.59 0.21 -2.88
N PHE A 201 15.76 1.20 -3.24
CA PHE A 201 15.89 1.98 -4.48
C PHE A 201 16.85 3.17 -4.43
N PHE A 202 17.45 3.47 -3.29
CA PHE A 202 18.50 4.50 -3.21
C PHE A 202 19.90 3.93 -3.30
N GLN A 203 20.09 2.91 -4.15
CA GLN A 203 21.42 2.46 -4.55
C GLN A 203 22.01 3.43 -5.59
N ASP A 204 23.33 3.40 -5.77
CA ASP A 204 23.96 4.28 -6.78
C ASP A 204 23.45 4.02 -8.20
N GLU A 205 23.01 2.80 -8.48
CA GLU A 205 22.47 2.35 -9.77
C GLU A 205 21.09 2.96 -10.07
N ASP A 206 20.33 3.32 -9.04
CA ASP A 206 18.97 3.87 -9.17
C ASP A 206 18.97 5.40 -9.29
N LEU A 207 20.00 6.09 -8.82
CA LEU A 207 20.08 7.55 -8.82
C LEU A 207 19.93 8.20 -10.20
N PRO A 208 20.48 7.66 -11.30
CA PRO A 208 20.28 8.26 -12.63
C PRO A 208 18.81 8.29 -13.04
N GLU A 209 18.07 7.21 -12.81
CA GLU A 209 16.64 7.16 -13.14
C GLU A 209 15.82 8.00 -12.17
N PHE A 210 16.13 8.00 -10.89
CA PHE A 210 15.54 8.88 -9.89
C PHE A 210 15.70 10.36 -10.31
N ASN A 211 16.92 10.77 -10.70
CA ASN A 211 17.20 12.13 -11.15
C ASN A 211 16.39 12.51 -12.39
N LYS A 212 16.30 11.63 -13.36
CA LYS A 212 15.49 11.84 -14.56
C LYS A 212 14.02 12.11 -14.21
N ILE A 213 13.46 11.34 -13.27
CA ILE A 213 12.07 11.51 -12.86
C ILE A 213 11.89 12.83 -12.09
N ILE A 214 12.70 13.10 -11.06
CA ILE A 214 12.50 14.29 -10.22
C ILE A 214 12.69 15.60 -10.99
N VAL A 215 13.65 15.64 -11.90
CA VAL A 215 13.86 16.77 -12.79
C VAL A 215 12.65 17.00 -13.70
N SER A 216 12.04 15.92 -14.20
CA SER A 216 10.84 16.01 -15.05
C SER A 216 9.62 16.57 -14.33
N MET A 217 9.61 16.59 -12.99
CA MET A 217 8.52 17.16 -12.19
C MET A 217 8.50 18.69 -12.15
N GLY A 218 9.55 19.35 -12.64
CA GLY A 218 9.56 20.80 -12.81
C GLY A 218 9.66 21.61 -11.51
N LEU A 219 10.28 21.04 -10.47
CA LEU A 219 10.46 21.71 -9.16
C LEU A 219 11.68 22.62 -9.06
N GLY A 220 12.42 22.82 -10.16
CA GLY A 220 13.67 23.60 -10.14
C GLY A 220 14.87 22.82 -9.60
N ILE A 221 14.72 21.52 -9.32
CA ILE A 221 15.79 20.61 -8.95
C ILE A 221 16.54 20.20 -10.22
N ASN A 222 17.86 20.36 -10.23
CA ASN A 222 18.72 19.94 -11.34
C ASN A 222 19.23 18.52 -11.15
N GLN A 223 19.57 18.17 -9.90
CA GLN A 223 20.13 16.88 -9.54
C GLN A 223 19.89 16.57 -8.07
N VAL A 224 19.78 15.28 -7.77
CA VAL A 224 19.82 14.74 -6.41
C VAL A 224 21.05 13.84 -6.30
N GLU A 225 21.85 14.01 -5.26
CA GLU A 225 23.09 13.27 -5.06
C GLU A 225 23.33 12.95 -3.60
N PHE A 226 24.17 11.94 -3.37
CA PHE A 226 24.67 11.61 -2.04
C PHE A 226 26.04 12.26 -1.82
N VAL A 227 26.13 13.14 -0.83
CA VAL A 227 27.39 13.80 -0.41
C VAL A 227 27.91 13.19 0.88
N GLU A 228 29.20 13.28 1.11
CA GLU A 228 29.87 12.83 2.34
C GLU A 228 29.20 13.39 3.60
N SER A 229 29.06 12.53 4.62
CA SER A 229 28.48 12.84 5.93
C SER A 229 29.11 11.98 7.01
N THR A 230 28.63 12.08 8.26
CA THR A 230 29.18 11.31 9.40
C THR A 230 28.09 10.68 10.24
N LEU A 231 28.43 9.62 10.99
CA LEU A 231 27.52 9.03 11.97
C LEU A 231 27.09 10.04 13.05
N GLU A 232 27.99 10.96 13.42
CA GLU A 232 27.73 12.01 14.39
C GLU A 232 26.64 12.97 13.90
N GLU A 233 26.63 13.29 12.60
CA GLU A 233 25.58 14.13 12.01
C GLU A 233 24.22 13.42 12.06
N ILE A 234 24.17 12.13 11.78
CA ILE A 234 22.93 11.35 11.91
C ILE A 234 22.43 11.40 13.36
N GLN A 235 23.31 11.11 14.33
CA GLN A 235 22.97 11.10 15.76
C GLN A 235 22.55 12.48 16.28
N LYS A 236 23.15 13.54 15.77
CA LYS A 236 22.77 14.92 16.10
C LYS A 236 21.34 15.26 15.63
N LYS A 237 20.93 14.72 14.47
CA LYS A 237 19.62 14.99 13.87
C LYS A 237 18.51 14.03 14.33
N SER A 238 18.83 12.78 14.65
CA SER A 238 17.86 11.73 15.04
C SER A 238 17.95 11.30 16.50
N GLY A 239 18.94 11.80 17.26
CA GLY A 239 19.28 11.27 18.56
C GLY A 239 20.16 10.02 18.51
N PRO A 240 20.63 9.52 19.67
CA PRO A 240 21.46 8.34 19.74
C PRO A 240 20.70 7.10 19.20
N PHE A 241 21.41 6.24 18.52
CA PHE A 241 20.84 4.99 18.01
C PHE A 241 20.33 4.12 19.17
N SER A 242 19.11 3.63 19.04
CA SER A 242 18.55 2.69 20.02
C SER A 242 19.31 1.36 20.00
N LYS A 243 19.32 0.62 21.12
CA LYS A 243 19.89 -0.73 21.18
C LYS A 243 19.27 -1.67 20.15
N GLU A 244 17.96 -1.52 19.92
CA GLU A 244 17.22 -2.31 18.94
C GLU A 244 17.67 -1.99 17.49
N PHE A 245 17.89 -0.71 17.19
CA PHE A 245 18.40 -0.29 15.89
C PHE A 245 19.80 -0.86 15.62
N THR A 246 20.71 -0.78 16.62
CA THR A 246 22.05 -1.36 16.51
C THR A 246 22.00 -2.88 16.30
N ALA A 247 21.17 -3.58 17.08
CA ALA A 247 20.98 -5.04 16.91
C ALA A 247 20.37 -5.42 15.55
N ASN A 248 19.55 -4.55 14.96
CA ASN A 248 19.04 -4.75 13.60
C ASN A 248 20.15 -4.61 12.55
N ILE A 249 21.03 -3.63 12.70
CA ILE A 249 22.19 -3.45 11.81
C ILE A 249 23.09 -4.69 11.88
N GLU A 250 23.43 -5.16 13.07
CA GLU A 250 24.28 -6.35 13.27
C GLU A 250 23.65 -7.59 12.60
N ARG A 251 22.34 -7.81 12.77
CA ARG A 251 21.64 -8.91 12.11
C ARG A 251 21.70 -8.82 10.58
N ASN A 252 21.54 -7.62 10.02
CA ASN A 252 21.63 -7.40 8.59
C ASN A 252 23.05 -7.64 8.07
N ILE A 253 24.08 -7.21 8.80
CA ILE A 253 25.50 -7.49 8.50
C ILE A 253 25.74 -9.00 8.46
N ASP A 254 25.31 -9.73 9.50
CA ASP A 254 25.48 -11.18 9.57
C ASP A 254 24.76 -11.91 8.44
N PHE A 255 23.57 -11.46 8.08
CA PHE A 255 22.80 -12.04 6.99
C PHE A 255 23.47 -11.80 5.63
N ALA A 256 23.92 -10.59 5.35
CA ALA A 256 24.62 -10.24 4.12
C ALA A 256 25.96 -11.01 3.99
N ARG A 257 26.71 -11.16 5.09
CA ARG A 257 27.94 -11.98 5.10
C ARG A 257 27.68 -13.45 4.79
N LYS A 258 26.60 -14.03 5.36
CA LYS A 258 26.18 -15.42 5.05
C LYS A 258 25.83 -15.61 3.60
N LYS A 259 25.35 -14.56 2.91
CA LYS A 259 25.08 -14.55 1.47
C LYS A 259 26.35 -14.34 0.62
N GLY A 260 27.49 -14.06 1.23
CA GLY A 260 28.74 -13.79 0.51
C GLY A 260 28.82 -12.38 -0.10
N GLU A 261 28.03 -11.45 0.40
CA GLU A 261 28.07 -10.05 -0.04
C GLU A 261 29.34 -9.37 0.47
N ASN A 262 29.88 -8.42 -0.30
CA ASN A 262 31.10 -7.70 0.09
C ASN A 262 30.82 -6.37 0.79
N LYS A 263 29.62 -5.80 0.54
CA LYS A 263 29.18 -4.52 1.10
C LYS A 263 27.70 -4.65 1.50
N LEU A 264 27.32 -3.90 2.52
CA LEU A 264 25.93 -3.73 2.94
C LEU A 264 25.62 -2.24 2.99
N SER A 265 24.70 -1.77 2.17
CA SER A 265 24.18 -0.40 2.21
C SER A 265 22.83 -0.36 2.89
N LEU A 266 22.69 0.50 3.89
CA LEU A 266 21.46 0.73 4.65
C LEU A 266 21.02 2.18 4.44
N ILE A 267 19.76 2.38 4.15
CA ILE A 267 19.14 3.70 4.12
C ILE A 267 18.56 4.00 5.49
N ILE A 268 18.98 5.12 6.05
CA ILE A 268 18.45 5.65 7.32
C ILE A 268 17.71 6.93 7.01
N ARG A 269 16.42 6.90 7.35
CA ARG A 269 15.58 8.09 7.26
C ARG A 269 15.37 8.67 8.63
N THR A 270 15.61 9.97 8.74
CA THR A 270 15.18 10.80 9.85
C THR A 270 13.97 11.63 9.40
N PRO A 271 13.21 12.28 10.31
CA PRO A 271 12.04 13.07 9.91
C PRO A 271 12.31 14.13 8.83
N ARG A 272 13.56 14.52 8.64
CA ARG A 272 13.93 15.63 7.73
C ARG A 272 15.12 15.34 6.83
N ASN A 273 15.76 14.18 6.92
CA ASN A 273 16.94 13.84 6.13
C ASN A 273 16.97 12.35 5.79
N LEU A 274 17.69 12.02 4.71
CA LEU A 274 17.92 10.66 4.28
C LEU A 274 19.43 10.43 4.18
N PHE A 275 19.90 9.39 4.86
CA PHE A 275 21.28 9.00 4.89
C PHE A 275 21.47 7.59 4.34
N ARG A 276 22.61 7.33 3.74
CA ARG A 276 23.06 6.00 3.34
C ARG A 276 24.32 5.66 4.14
N ILE A 277 24.28 4.51 4.84
CA ILE A 277 25.45 3.96 5.53
C ILE A 277 25.87 2.69 4.80
N THR A 278 27.11 2.64 4.36
CA THR A 278 27.67 1.49 3.65
C THR A 278 28.77 0.85 4.50
N TYR A 279 28.57 -0.41 4.87
CA TYR A 279 29.53 -1.22 5.60
C TYR A 279 30.37 -2.06 4.63
N ASN A 280 31.68 -2.10 4.84
CA ASN A 280 32.58 -3.04 4.17
C ASN A 280 32.54 -4.38 4.92
N LEU A 281 31.92 -5.40 4.36
CA LEU A 281 31.75 -6.69 5.03
C LEU A 281 33.04 -7.55 5.05
N LYS A 282 34.07 -7.14 4.29
CA LYS A 282 35.40 -7.76 4.33
C LYS A 282 36.26 -7.20 5.44
N ASP A 283 36.00 -5.96 5.88
CA ASP A 283 36.76 -5.27 6.93
C ASP A 283 35.75 -4.47 7.79
N LEU A 284 35.26 -5.12 8.85
CA LEU A 284 34.30 -4.52 9.79
C LEU A 284 34.93 -3.57 10.80
N GLU A 285 36.28 -3.54 10.91
CA GLU A 285 36.98 -2.58 11.75
C GLU A 285 37.09 -1.21 11.08
N SER A 286 36.93 -1.17 9.74
CA SER A 286 36.85 0.11 9.01
C SER A 286 35.54 0.86 9.35
N GLN A 287 35.66 2.19 9.46
CA GLN A 287 34.49 3.02 9.65
C GLN A 287 33.53 2.89 8.42
N PRO A 288 32.24 2.81 8.64
CA PRO A 288 31.29 2.78 7.53
C PRO A 288 31.31 4.11 6.77
N GLU A 289 31.16 4.02 5.45
CA GLU A 289 30.93 5.19 4.61
C GLU A 289 29.53 5.75 4.88
N VAL A 290 29.43 7.03 5.21
CA VAL A 290 28.16 7.71 5.48
C VAL A 290 27.97 8.80 4.45
N LYS A 291 26.83 8.79 3.78
CA LYS A 291 26.43 9.82 2.82
C LYS A 291 25.06 10.35 3.14
N LYS A 292 24.82 11.62 2.81
CA LYS A 292 23.56 12.34 2.99
C LYS A 292 22.98 12.74 1.63
N LEU A 293 21.67 12.58 1.47
CA LEU A 293 20.97 13.02 0.27
C LEU A 293 20.88 14.55 0.24
N THR A 294 21.24 15.15 -0.89
CA THR A 294 21.15 16.59 -1.15
C THR A 294 20.53 16.86 -2.50
N PHE A 295 20.00 18.06 -2.65
CA PHE A 295 19.29 18.56 -3.84
C PHE A 295 20.06 19.73 -4.42
N GLU A 296 20.54 19.59 -5.65
CA GLU A 296 21.15 20.69 -6.38
C GLU A 296 20.06 21.49 -7.09
N GLN A 297 20.02 22.77 -6.82
CA GLN A 297 19.06 23.70 -7.42
C GLN A 297 19.78 24.90 -8.03
N SER A 298 19.09 25.57 -8.93
CA SER A 298 19.53 26.80 -9.60
C SER A 298 20.70 26.62 -10.56
N ARG A 299 20.96 27.69 -11.38
CA ARG A 299 22.10 27.75 -12.31
C ARG A 299 23.47 27.83 -11.61
N ASN A 300 23.48 28.13 -10.31
CA ASN A 300 24.70 28.29 -9.53
C ASN A 300 25.08 26.98 -8.77
N HIS A 301 24.39 25.88 -9.04
CA HIS A 301 24.69 24.58 -8.41
C HIS A 301 24.65 24.62 -6.87
N VAL A 302 23.69 25.36 -6.30
CA VAL A 302 23.51 25.44 -4.84
C VAL A 302 22.89 24.15 -4.36
N ARG A 303 23.45 23.57 -3.29
CA ARG A 303 22.98 22.34 -2.66
C ARG A 303 22.15 22.67 -1.44
N PHE A 304 20.99 22.00 -1.37
CA PHE A 304 20.05 22.07 -0.25
C PHE A 304 19.93 20.69 0.39
N GLU A 305 19.77 20.66 1.70
CA GLU A 305 19.43 19.46 2.42
C GLU A 305 17.94 19.17 2.34
N MET A 306 17.53 17.92 2.61
CA MET A 306 16.12 17.54 2.56
C MET A 306 15.26 18.33 3.54
N GLU A 307 15.82 18.79 4.67
CA GLU A 307 15.12 19.64 5.64
C GLU A 307 14.85 21.07 5.17
N GLU A 308 15.62 21.54 4.18
CA GLU A 308 15.47 22.86 3.56
C GLU A 308 14.45 22.82 2.41
N GLU A 309 14.09 21.63 1.95
CA GLU A 309 13.14 21.44 0.88
C GLU A 309 11.69 21.60 1.33
N SER A 310 10.82 21.94 0.38
CA SER A 310 9.37 22.03 0.63
C SER A 310 8.76 20.66 0.98
N ASP A 311 7.61 20.66 1.66
CA ASP A 311 6.84 19.44 1.93
C ASP A 311 6.47 18.71 0.62
N GLY A 312 6.19 19.46 -0.44
CA GLY A 312 5.90 18.90 -1.76
C GLY A 312 7.10 18.17 -2.38
N THR A 313 8.29 18.76 -2.27
CA THR A 313 9.53 18.12 -2.73
C THR A 313 9.78 16.81 -1.95
N ARG A 314 9.69 16.87 -0.62
CA ARG A 314 9.86 15.69 0.23
C ARG A 314 8.85 14.59 -0.11
N ARG A 315 7.59 14.99 -0.34
CA ARG A 315 6.53 14.04 -0.75
C ARG A 315 6.85 13.37 -2.08
N LEU A 316 7.37 14.10 -3.05
CA LEU A 316 7.76 13.52 -4.35
C LEU A 316 8.94 12.55 -4.23
N VAL A 317 9.93 12.85 -3.39
CA VAL A 317 11.03 11.91 -3.11
C VAL A 317 10.49 10.56 -2.66
N ASP A 318 9.47 10.56 -1.79
CA ASP A 318 8.80 9.33 -1.36
C ASP A 318 8.06 8.63 -2.50
N LEU A 319 7.31 9.38 -3.27
CA LEU A 319 6.47 8.84 -4.33
C LEU A 319 7.24 8.30 -5.53
N ILE A 320 8.42 8.85 -5.84
CA ILE A 320 9.27 8.40 -6.97
C ILE A 320 9.66 6.92 -6.81
N GLU A 321 9.81 6.43 -5.57
CA GLU A 321 10.07 5.01 -5.30
C GLU A 321 9.02 4.10 -5.98
N ILE A 322 7.76 4.52 -6.02
CA ILE A 322 6.68 3.72 -6.64
C ILE A 322 6.90 3.60 -8.15
N ILE A 323 7.36 4.67 -8.81
CA ILE A 323 7.68 4.65 -10.24
C ILE A 323 8.90 3.77 -10.50
N LEU A 324 9.93 3.84 -9.66
CA LEU A 324 11.11 2.98 -9.76
C LEU A 324 10.75 1.51 -9.58
N ALA A 325 9.90 1.19 -8.59
CA ALA A 325 9.38 -0.16 -8.39
C ALA A 325 8.61 -0.67 -9.61
N ALA A 326 7.78 0.19 -10.22
CA ALA A 326 7.03 -0.14 -11.42
C ALA A 326 7.97 -0.44 -12.60
N LYS A 327 8.98 0.39 -12.83
CA LYS A 327 10.01 0.19 -13.88
C LYS A 327 10.84 -1.07 -13.64
N ALA A 328 11.15 -1.39 -12.40
CA ALA A 328 11.87 -2.61 -12.02
C ALA A 328 11.01 -3.89 -12.08
N GLY A 329 9.71 -3.78 -12.35
CA GLY A 329 8.78 -4.91 -12.41
C GLY A 329 8.54 -5.60 -11.05
N VAL A 330 8.72 -4.87 -9.96
CA VAL A 330 8.52 -5.39 -8.60
C VAL A 330 7.03 -5.63 -8.35
N GLU A 331 6.69 -6.80 -7.81
CA GLU A 331 5.32 -7.15 -7.44
C GLU A 331 4.98 -6.52 -6.08
N LYS A 332 4.37 -5.32 -6.12
CA LYS A 332 3.90 -4.59 -4.93
C LYS A 332 2.57 -3.90 -5.19
N THR A 333 1.79 -3.76 -4.14
CA THR A 333 0.54 -2.97 -4.14
C THR A 333 0.70 -1.80 -3.18
N TYR A 334 0.69 -0.59 -3.73
CA TYR A 334 0.72 0.66 -2.97
C TYR A 334 -0.68 1.23 -2.84
N VAL A 335 -1.06 1.58 -1.63
CA VAL A 335 -2.31 2.28 -1.31
C VAL A 335 -1.95 3.61 -0.65
N ILE A 336 -2.18 4.71 -1.37
CA ILE A 336 -1.74 6.05 -0.97
C ILE A 336 -2.96 6.91 -0.69
N ASP A 337 -3.13 7.29 0.57
CA ASP A 337 -4.19 8.23 0.93
C ASP A 337 -3.78 9.67 0.60
N GLU A 338 -4.68 10.44 0.00
CA GLU A 338 -4.47 11.83 -0.43
C GLU A 338 -3.16 12.04 -1.21
N ILE A 339 -3.02 11.37 -2.37
CA ILE A 339 -1.80 11.45 -3.21
C ILE A 339 -1.41 12.88 -3.54
N ASN A 340 -2.38 13.78 -3.67
CA ASN A 340 -2.22 15.19 -4.02
C ASN A 340 -1.78 16.09 -2.85
N ARG A 341 -1.68 15.56 -1.62
CA ARG A 341 -1.31 16.38 -0.47
C ARG A 341 0.07 16.99 -0.64
N CYS A 342 0.16 18.29 -0.38
CA CYS A 342 1.36 19.13 -0.54
C CYS A 342 1.86 19.27 -1.99
N LEU A 343 1.18 18.69 -2.98
CA LEU A 343 1.56 18.79 -4.39
C LEU A 343 0.67 19.78 -5.14
N HIS A 344 1.28 20.52 -6.06
CA HIS A 344 0.50 21.31 -7.01
C HIS A 344 -0.27 20.37 -7.96
N PRO A 345 -1.52 20.69 -8.39
CA PRO A 345 -2.32 19.83 -9.27
C PRO A 345 -1.58 19.34 -10.54
N GLN A 346 -0.80 20.22 -11.17
CA GLN A 346 0.00 19.85 -12.36
C GLN A 346 1.10 18.84 -12.03
N VAL A 347 1.71 18.94 -10.85
CA VAL A 347 2.74 18.01 -10.40
C VAL A 347 2.11 16.64 -10.11
N THR A 348 0.94 16.60 -9.46
CA THR A 348 0.19 15.37 -9.26
C THR A 348 -0.18 14.71 -10.60
N TYR A 349 -0.68 15.49 -11.55
CA TYR A 349 -1.01 14.98 -12.89
C TYR A 349 0.25 14.42 -13.59
N ARG A 350 1.36 15.15 -13.56
CA ARG A 350 2.63 14.72 -14.15
C ARG A 350 3.15 13.45 -13.51
N TYR A 351 3.08 13.34 -12.17
CA TYR A 351 3.48 12.15 -11.44
C TYR A 351 2.67 10.92 -11.85
N ILE A 352 1.34 11.04 -11.90
CA ILE A 352 0.46 9.94 -12.33
C ILE A 352 0.75 9.56 -13.79
N SER A 353 0.93 10.54 -14.68
CA SER A 353 1.33 10.26 -16.08
C SER A 353 2.63 9.47 -16.15
N GLU A 354 3.66 9.88 -15.42
CA GLU A 354 4.96 9.19 -15.40
C GLU A 354 4.86 7.75 -14.84
N TYR A 355 4.02 7.56 -13.79
CA TYR A 355 3.72 6.23 -13.28
C TYR A 355 3.05 5.36 -14.35
N LEU A 356 2.01 5.87 -15.02
CA LEU A 356 1.26 5.13 -16.03
C LEU A 356 2.12 4.78 -17.26
N ASP A 357 3.04 5.68 -17.65
CA ASP A 357 4.02 5.43 -18.71
C ASP A 357 5.02 4.32 -18.35
N SER A 358 5.22 4.07 -17.05
CA SER A 358 6.12 3.01 -16.55
C SER A 358 5.51 1.61 -16.49
N LEU A 359 4.23 1.45 -16.86
CA LEU A 359 3.47 0.23 -16.59
C LEU A 359 3.67 -0.92 -17.60
N GLU A 360 4.40 -0.76 -18.70
CA GLU A 360 4.45 -1.77 -19.78
C GLU A 360 4.78 -3.18 -19.25
N ASN A 361 5.86 -3.32 -18.48
CA ASN A 361 6.29 -4.59 -17.88
C ASN A 361 6.11 -4.63 -16.36
N SER A 362 5.37 -3.67 -15.79
CA SER A 362 5.18 -3.55 -14.36
C SER A 362 4.23 -4.60 -13.81
N LYS A 363 4.55 -5.09 -12.60
CA LYS A 363 3.66 -5.87 -11.74
C LYS A 363 3.20 -5.06 -10.52
N THR A 364 3.59 -3.80 -10.45
CA THR A 364 3.21 -2.89 -9.37
C THR A 364 1.79 -2.40 -9.58
N GLN A 365 1.00 -2.37 -8.52
CA GLN A 365 -0.33 -1.77 -8.48
C GLN A 365 -0.31 -0.52 -7.59
N LEU A 366 -0.92 0.57 -8.04
CA LEU A 366 -1.07 1.81 -7.29
C LEU A 366 -2.55 2.18 -7.17
N ILE A 367 -3.04 2.21 -5.94
CA ILE A 367 -4.40 2.66 -5.59
C ILE A 367 -4.24 3.98 -4.82
N VAL A 368 -4.88 5.04 -5.27
CA VAL A 368 -4.78 6.34 -4.64
C VAL A 368 -6.14 6.90 -4.26
N THR A 369 -6.22 7.59 -3.14
CA THR A 369 -7.35 8.49 -2.89
C THR A 369 -6.95 9.92 -3.24
N THR A 370 -7.88 10.70 -3.73
CA THR A 370 -7.61 12.07 -4.15
C THR A 370 -8.86 12.94 -4.17
N HIS A 371 -8.66 14.25 -4.05
CA HIS A 371 -9.68 15.29 -4.32
C HIS A 371 -9.43 16.00 -5.66
N GLU A 372 -8.34 15.65 -6.38
CA GLU A 372 -7.93 16.30 -7.61
C GLU A 372 -8.78 15.90 -8.81
N SER A 373 -9.83 16.64 -9.07
CA SER A 373 -10.71 16.39 -10.22
C SER A 373 -10.01 16.50 -11.59
N HIS A 374 -8.82 17.11 -11.67
CA HIS A 374 -8.02 17.16 -12.89
C HIS A 374 -7.54 15.79 -13.36
N LEU A 375 -7.42 14.84 -12.45
CA LEU A 375 -7.06 13.45 -12.79
C LEU A 375 -8.20 12.69 -13.48
N MET A 376 -9.44 13.22 -13.48
CA MET A 376 -10.56 12.62 -14.23
C MET A 376 -10.47 12.94 -15.72
N ASP A 377 -9.37 12.57 -16.34
CA ASP A 377 -9.09 12.76 -17.76
C ASP A 377 -9.00 11.38 -18.45
N LEU A 378 -9.91 11.10 -19.38
CA LEU A 378 -9.92 9.85 -20.14
C LEU A 378 -8.78 9.70 -21.15
N ASN A 379 -8.01 10.79 -21.41
CA ASN A 379 -6.73 10.67 -22.11
C ASN A 379 -5.62 10.13 -21.21
N LEU A 380 -5.78 10.23 -19.90
CA LEU A 380 -4.85 9.74 -18.89
C LEU A 380 -5.30 8.39 -18.30
N LEU A 381 -6.55 8.29 -17.92
CA LEU A 381 -7.11 7.17 -17.18
C LEU A 381 -8.16 6.39 -17.99
N ARG A 382 -8.28 5.12 -17.68
CA ARG A 382 -9.39 4.28 -18.10
C ARG A 382 -10.62 4.60 -17.26
N ARG A 383 -11.82 4.32 -17.77
CA ARG A 383 -13.07 4.49 -17.01
C ARG A 383 -13.13 3.62 -15.77
N ASP A 384 -12.64 2.39 -15.87
CA ASP A 384 -12.59 1.40 -14.79
C ASP A 384 -11.48 1.70 -13.76
N GLU A 385 -10.60 2.68 -14.01
CA GLU A 385 -9.63 3.21 -13.06
C GLU A 385 -10.18 4.37 -12.21
N ILE A 386 -11.31 4.96 -12.58
CA ILE A 386 -11.96 6.07 -11.87
C ILE A 386 -13.05 5.51 -10.96
N TRP A 387 -12.86 5.66 -9.66
CA TRP A 387 -13.77 5.18 -8.62
C TRP A 387 -14.29 6.33 -7.78
N PHE A 388 -15.50 6.20 -7.29
CA PHE A 388 -16.15 7.19 -6.43
C PHE A 388 -16.51 6.56 -5.09
N VAL A 389 -16.35 7.35 -4.02
CA VAL A 389 -16.93 7.04 -2.71
C VAL A 389 -17.94 8.11 -2.37
N ASP A 390 -19.15 7.70 -2.13
CA ASP A 390 -20.24 8.58 -1.73
C ASP A 390 -21.03 7.99 -0.56
N LYS A 391 -21.77 8.83 0.14
CA LYS A 391 -22.66 8.41 1.22
C LYS A 391 -24.10 8.45 0.75
N ASN A 392 -24.84 7.38 1.04
CA ASN A 392 -26.28 7.37 0.86
C ASN A 392 -26.98 8.22 1.95
N ASP A 393 -28.31 8.36 1.83
CA ASP A 393 -29.15 9.12 2.78
C ASP A 393 -29.07 8.56 4.21
N ALA A 394 -28.75 7.29 4.38
CA ALA A 394 -28.51 6.65 5.66
C ALA A 394 -27.12 6.96 6.24
N GLY A 395 -26.23 7.63 5.49
CA GLY A 395 -24.86 7.94 5.88
C GLY A 395 -23.86 6.80 5.65
N GLU A 396 -24.26 5.71 5.00
CA GLU A 396 -23.41 4.58 4.66
C GLU A 396 -22.57 4.90 3.42
N SER A 397 -21.28 4.58 3.44
CA SER A 397 -20.37 4.82 2.32
C SER A 397 -20.42 3.68 1.31
N HIS A 398 -20.49 4.01 0.03
CA HIS A 398 -20.45 3.06 -1.09
C HIS A 398 -19.31 3.41 -2.04
N LEU A 399 -18.63 2.39 -2.55
CA LEU A 399 -17.58 2.50 -3.56
C LEU A 399 -18.12 1.95 -4.89
N TYR A 400 -17.99 2.73 -5.96
CA TYR A 400 -18.44 2.35 -7.31
C TYR A 400 -17.55 2.96 -8.39
N SER A 401 -17.54 2.35 -9.58
CA SER A 401 -16.70 2.75 -10.70
C SER A 401 -17.44 3.65 -11.68
N LEU A 402 -16.72 4.54 -12.36
CA LEU A 402 -17.27 5.30 -13.49
C LEU A 402 -17.78 4.38 -14.62
N GLU A 403 -17.26 3.16 -14.73
CA GLU A 403 -17.72 2.19 -15.73
C GLU A 403 -19.19 1.77 -15.54
N GLU A 404 -19.70 1.82 -14.31
CA GLU A 404 -21.11 1.51 -14.00
C GLU A 404 -22.10 2.53 -14.59
N TYR A 405 -21.61 3.70 -14.98
CA TYR A 405 -22.42 4.74 -15.59
C TYR A 405 -22.39 4.67 -17.12
N ASN A 406 -23.56 4.65 -17.77
CA ASN A 406 -23.71 4.74 -19.21
C ASN A 406 -23.45 6.18 -19.71
N THR A 407 -22.19 6.60 -19.71
CA THR A 407 -21.80 7.91 -20.22
C THR A 407 -21.31 7.81 -21.67
N ARG A 408 -21.67 8.77 -22.53
CA ARG A 408 -21.10 8.86 -23.88
C ARG A 408 -19.60 9.16 -23.81
N PHE A 409 -18.85 8.65 -24.77
CA PHE A 409 -17.37 8.72 -24.79
C PHE A 409 -16.83 10.18 -24.87
N ASP A 410 -17.64 11.10 -25.34
CA ASP A 410 -17.34 12.52 -25.52
C ASP A 410 -17.75 13.41 -24.32
N GLN A 411 -18.33 12.80 -23.28
CA GLN A 411 -18.74 13.55 -22.10
C GLN A 411 -17.54 13.95 -21.28
N ARG A 412 -17.41 15.24 -20.95
CA ARG A 412 -16.39 15.78 -20.04
C ARG A 412 -16.63 15.25 -18.63
N VAL A 413 -16.03 14.11 -18.28
CA VAL A 413 -16.20 13.39 -17.01
C VAL A 413 -16.00 14.32 -15.81
N ARG A 414 -14.90 15.09 -15.81
CA ARG A 414 -14.62 16.07 -14.76
C ARG A 414 -15.77 17.06 -14.55
N ARG A 415 -16.35 17.60 -15.64
CA ARG A 415 -17.45 18.56 -15.52
C ARG A 415 -18.70 17.89 -14.95
N ALA A 416 -19.04 16.70 -15.44
CA ALA A 416 -20.18 15.94 -14.95
C ALA A 416 -20.03 15.56 -13.46
N TYR A 417 -18.80 15.23 -13.00
CA TYR A 417 -18.50 15.03 -11.59
C TYR A 417 -18.76 16.30 -10.78
N LEU A 418 -18.20 17.45 -11.19
CA LEU A 418 -18.37 18.72 -10.48
C LEU A 418 -19.84 19.21 -10.47
N GLU A 419 -20.64 18.79 -11.46
CA GLU A 419 -22.09 19.00 -11.51
C GLU A 419 -22.87 18.01 -10.60
N GLY A 420 -22.19 17.07 -9.92
CA GLY A 420 -22.77 16.08 -9.01
C GLY A 420 -23.45 14.88 -9.69
N ARG A 421 -23.23 14.68 -11.00
CA ARG A 421 -23.91 13.60 -11.75
C ARG A 421 -23.46 12.19 -11.35
N TYR A 422 -22.29 12.07 -10.76
CA TYR A 422 -21.72 10.79 -10.31
C TYR A 422 -21.71 10.67 -8.78
N GLY A 423 -22.32 11.59 -8.02
CA GLY A 423 -22.16 11.67 -6.58
C GLY A 423 -20.73 12.07 -6.17
N GLY A 424 -20.37 11.86 -4.91
CA GLY A 424 -19.01 12.08 -4.39
C GLY A 424 -18.56 13.55 -4.36
N VAL A 425 -19.46 14.50 -4.57
CA VAL A 425 -19.21 15.95 -4.46
C VAL A 425 -19.88 16.52 -3.23
N PRO A 426 -19.33 17.60 -2.62
CA PRO A 426 -19.99 18.29 -1.53
C PRO A 426 -21.34 18.85 -1.99
N LEU A 427 -22.42 18.47 -1.33
CA LEU A 427 -23.73 19.08 -1.51
C LEU A 427 -23.79 20.33 -0.63
N PHE A 428 -23.78 21.51 -1.25
CA PHE A 428 -24.04 22.75 -0.54
C PHE A 428 -25.55 22.92 -0.40
N ASP A 429 -26.04 22.89 0.83
CA ASP A 429 -27.44 23.25 1.08
C ASP A 429 -27.71 24.65 0.48
N LYS A 430 -28.86 24.80 -0.18
CA LYS A 430 -29.28 26.04 -0.83
C LYS A 430 -29.47 27.25 0.13
N TYR A 431 -29.03 27.11 1.37
CA TYR A 431 -29.14 28.09 2.45
C TYR A 431 -27.90 28.97 2.67
N PHE A 432 -27.09 29.26 1.65
CA PHE A 432 -26.35 30.50 1.64
C PHE A 432 -27.11 31.53 0.78
N PRO A 433 -27.95 32.39 1.39
CA PRO A 433 -28.47 33.53 0.66
C PRO A 433 -27.28 34.41 0.34
N ILE A 434 -26.78 34.36 -0.90
CA ILE A 434 -26.06 35.50 -1.43
C ILE A 434 -27.06 36.63 -1.36
N LYS A 435 -26.92 37.52 -0.35
CA LYS A 435 -27.63 38.77 -0.34
C LYS A 435 -27.30 39.43 -1.67
N LYS A 436 -28.27 39.47 -2.60
CA LYS A 436 -28.23 40.41 -3.68
C LYS A 436 -28.24 41.77 -3.00
N GLU A 437 -27.12 42.46 -2.97
CA GLU A 437 -27.11 43.87 -2.69
C GLU A 437 -28.06 44.50 -3.70
N SER A 438 -29.18 44.97 -3.19
CA SER A 438 -30.13 45.80 -3.94
C SER A 438 -29.42 47.05 -4.36
N ALA A 439 -29.24 47.22 -5.68
CA ALA A 439 -28.85 48.49 -6.32
C ALA A 439 -29.86 49.59 -6.01
#